data_9d67ef7039d3f385c6d4e9df110c0566
#
_entry.id   9d67ef7039d3f385c6d4e9df110c0566
#
_cell.length_a   1.000
_cell.length_b   1.000
_cell.length_c   1.000
_cell.angle_alpha   90.00
_cell.angle_beta   90.00
_cell.angle_gamma   90.00
#
_symmetry.space_group_name_H-M   'P 1'
#
loop_
_entity.id
_entity.type
_entity.pdbx_description
1 polymer ?
#
loop_
_entity_poly.entity_id
_entity_poly.type
_entity_poly.pdbx_seq_one_letter_code
_entity_poly.pdbx_strand_id
1 'polypeptide(L)'
;MIHLFFSRKKTTYAQMKERNGDVILKHCISAKAVFEINSVWYVEIEFPKSDLMGMEISDESVFKVDTNFEEAQLYRIVYPKYNKQKDTYTCYATHVFFDSQKEVFVFDDRTMSGTWQDAVNTANDIITNSRPNYPYKIYGHGEYANYENVNAEDGKIVYFRNVQNSGYCLDVPNASEDASIQLQMYQRNRTSAQIFMLKKVGSDKYGDIYGILSLCSCRWLKLDSGKVVLGSLSESPSDNSEKWWFINNGSNYEIAPYGNIYYGIYPSSTSIGNGNKIIVADRGTAEVGNACKWMIEDVDSTQTAYWVRYNLIQCLFGTEENSMMNRWPECENNRYVAMFNNYDCYFGNPDYYAANLKPNDFFISNKEMSEYTKKKSMENVVTGIIPKAYNGRILPNCEIIKASNWDTNEIHRIDVKEYSNIKLIADDSEAKKTTLGVFTNEENFRNYLRIQTKKSLEKELQEPKAETSIKFEELFSSNVPDAQMLKLNDSIYVETEFGKREKFYLNKLTYNLIKELPEDLDLVLESEV
;
A
#
# COMPACT_ATOMS: atom_id res chain seq x y z
N MET A 1 17.49 -25.55 -16.80
CA MET A 1 17.96 -26.88 -16.29
C MET A 1 17.45 -27.11 -14.87
N ILE A 2 17.06 -28.36 -14.50
CA ILE A 2 16.51 -28.66 -13.17
C ILE A 2 17.46 -29.58 -12.41
N HIS A 3 17.99 -29.11 -11.30
CA HIS A 3 18.84 -29.85 -10.38
C HIS A 3 18.06 -30.26 -9.14
N LEU A 4 18.31 -31.45 -8.59
CA LEU A 4 17.71 -31.95 -7.36
C LEU A 4 18.80 -32.22 -6.30
N PHE A 5 18.57 -31.68 -5.10
CA PHE A 5 19.32 -31.99 -3.88
C PHE A 5 18.43 -32.82 -2.97
N PHE A 6 18.95 -33.98 -2.48
CA PHE A 6 18.13 -34.91 -1.68
C PHE A 6 18.03 -34.55 -0.21
N SER A 7 19.02 -33.87 0.36
CA SER A 7 19.01 -33.53 1.78
C SER A 7 19.65 -32.19 2.10
N ARG A 8 18.88 -31.34 2.74
CA ARG A 8 19.33 -30.06 3.29
C ARG A 8 20.35 -30.22 4.42
N LYS A 9 20.32 -31.30 5.15
CA LYS A 9 21.25 -31.58 6.26
C LYS A 9 22.71 -31.73 5.81
N LYS A 10 22.91 -32.14 4.57
CA LYS A 10 24.25 -32.35 4.00
C LYS A 10 24.76 -31.16 3.19
N THR A 11 23.87 -30.27 2.75
CA THR A 11 24.21 -29.18 1.87
C THR A 11 23.41 -27.94 2.28
N THR A 12 24.09 -26.88 2.70
CA THR A 12 23.43 -25.61 3.04
C THR A 12 22.86 -24.97 1.79
N TYR A 13 21.87 -24.11 1.95
CA TYR A 13 21.30 -23.36 0.84
C TYR A 13 22.35 -22.50 0.10
N ALA A 14 23.27 -21.83 0.81
CA ALA A 14 24.36 -21.10 0.19
C ALA A 14 25.20 -21.99 -0.73
N GLN A 15 25.46 -23.24 -0.29
CA GLN A 15 26.16 -24.22 -1.12
C GLN A 15 25.32 -24.70 -2.31
N MET A 16 23.97 -24.81 -2.15
CA MET A 16 23.08 -25.21 -3.24
C MET A 16 23.05 -24.17 -4.36
N LYS A 17 23.14 -22.89 -4.02
CA LYS A 17 23.23 -21.82 -5.06
C LYS A 17 24.41 -22.04 -5.99
N GLU A 18 25.55 -22.44 -5.47
CA GLU A 18 26.81 -22.50 -6.22
C GLU A 18 27.14 -23.88 -6.80
N ARG A 19 26.48 -24.92 -6.32
CA ARG A 19 26.75 -26.29 -6.74
C ARG A 19 25.69 -26.82 -7.70
N ASN A 20 26.10 -27.78 -8.53
CA ASN A 20 25.16 -28.65 -9.21
C ASN A 20 24.47 -29.56 -8.19
N GLY A 21 23.20 -29.96 -8.48
CA GLY A 21 22.46 -30.89 -7.66
C GLY A 21 23.12 -32.26 -7.56
N ASP A 22 22.65 -33.05 -6.59
CA ASP A 22 23.04 -34.47 -6.48
C ASP A 22 22.63 -35.22 -7.75
N VAL A 23 21.53 -34.78 -8.38
CA VAL A 23 21.00 -35.30 -9.65
C VAL A 23 20.54 -34.16 -10.54
N ILE A 24 20.65 -34.35 -11.85
CA ILE A 24 20.05 -33.49 -12.87
C ILE A 24 18.86 -34.25 -13.48
N LEU A 25 17.67 -33.68 -13.40
CA LEU A 25 16.48 -34.26 -14.04
C LEU A 25 16.53 -34.02 -15.55
N LYS A 26 16.75 -35.12 -16.29
CA LYS A 26 16.96 -35.04 -17.75
C LYS A 26 15.70 -35.35 -18.57
N HIS A 27 14.75 -36.04 -17.98
CA HIS A 27 13.58 -36.57 -18.67
C HIS A 27 12.28 -36.05 -18.06
N CYS A 28 12.22 -34.74 -17.74
CA CYS A 28 10.99 -34.15 -17.24
C CYS A 28 9.87 -34.28 -18.27
N ILE A 29 8.72 -34.77 -17.82
CA ILE A 29 7.50 -34.95 -18.63
C ILE A 29 6.75 -33.64 -18.69
N SER A 30 6.64 -32.98 -17.54
CA SER A 30 6.13 -31.60 -17.42
C SER A 30 6.90 -30.85 -16.35
N ALA A 31 7.11 -29.56 -16.55
CA ALA A 31 7.75 -28.72 -15.56
C ALA A 31 7.31 -27.27 -15.75
N LYS A 32 6.68 -26.69 -14.75
CA LYS A 32 6.26 -25.28 -14.75
C LYS A 32 6.68 -24.59 -13.48
N ALA A 33 6.99 -23.30 -13.59
CA ALA A 33 7.16 -22.39 -12.49
C ALA A 33 6.04 -21.35 -12.50
N VAL A 34 5.50 -21.03 -11.34
CA VAL A 34 4.44 -20.03 -11.17
C VAL A 34 4.93 -18.96 -10.23
N PHE A 35 4.91 -17.74 -10.73
CA PHE A 35 5.28 -16.51 -10.03
C PHE A 35 4.04 -15.63 -9.93
N GLU A 36 3.77 -15.08 -8.77
CA GLU A 36 2.62 -14.21 -8.53
C GLU A 36 3.01 -13.13 -7.53
N ILE A 37 2.60 -11.88 -7.77
CA ILE A 37 2.89 -10.75 -6.90
C ILE A 37 2.27 -11.00 -5.52
N ASN A 38 3.05 -10.76 -4.46
CA ASN A 38 2.65 -10.88 -3.06
C ASN A 38 2.01 -12.24 -2.71
N SER A 39 2.40 -13.29 -3.43
CA SER A 39 1.89 -14.65 -3.27
C SER A 39 3.02 -15.67 -3.28
N VAL A 40 2.68 -16.94 -3.04
CA VAL A 40 3.65 -18.04 -2.99
C VAL A 40 4.14 -18.39 -4.40
N TRP A 41 5.44 -18.30 -4.62
CA TRP A 41 6.06 -18.84 -5.83
C TRP A 41 6.29 -20.35 -5.68
N TYR A 42 5.99 -21.11 -6.73
CA TYR A 42 6.12 -22.55 -6.70
C TYR A 42 6.48 -23.13 -8.07
N VAL A 43 6.94 -24.39 -8.03
CA VAL A 43 7.14 -25.21 -9.22
C VAL A 43 6.37 -26.53 -9.10
N GLU A 44 5.87 -27.00 -10.22
CA GLU A 44 5.33 -28.36 -10.38
C GLU A 44 6.13 -29.09 -11.44
N ILE A 45 6.69 -30.23 -11.08
CA ILE A 45 7.59 -30.99 -11.94
C ILE A 45 7.18 -32.46 -11.93
N GLU A 46 6.91 -33.04 -13.12
CA GLU A 46 6.69 -34.48 -13.32
C GLU A 46 7.88 -35.06 -14.07
N PHE A 47 8.47 -36.16 -13.51
CA PHE A 47 9.63 -36.81 -14.07
C PHE A 47 9.65 -38.30 -13.72
N PRO A 48 10.33 -39.16 -14.53
CA PRO A 48 10.42 -40.59 -14.28
C PRO A 48 11.29 -40.90 -13.04
N LYS A 49 10.92 -41.92 -12.28
CA LYS A 49 11.67 -42.38 -11.11
C LYS A 49 13.12 -42.74 -11.44
N SER A 50 13.38 -43.20 -12.66
CA SER A 50 14.73 -43.52 -13.12
C SER A 50 15.71 -42.35 -13.03
N ASP A 51 15.24 -41.11 -13.12
CA ASP A 51 16.08 -39.91 -12.98
C ASP A 51 16.65 -39.76 -11.55
N LEU A 52 16.05 -40.39 -10.56
CA LEU A 52 16.54 -40.36 -9.16
C LEU A 52 17.76 -41.24 -8.90
N MET A 53 18.18 -42.07 -9.86
CA MET A 53 19.35 -42.95 -9.74
C MET A 53 19.32 -43.83 -8.47
N GLY A 54 18.13 -44.26 -8.05
CA GLY A 54 17.92 -45.11 -6.86
C GLY A 54 17.84 -44.38 -5.52
N MET A 55 17.91 -43.04 -5.53
CA MET A 55 17.70 -42.23 -4.34
C MET A 55 16.21 -41.93 -4.12
N GLU A 56 15.85 -41.50 -2.91
CA GLU A 56 14.47 -41.18 -2.53
C GLU A 56 14.31 -39.70 -2.25
N ILE A 57 13.15 -39.15 -2.66
CA ILE A 57 12.75 -37.78 -2.36
C ILE A 57 12.19 -37.71 -0.94
N SER A 58 12.58 -36.69 -0.20
CA SER A 58 12.07 -36.36 1.12
C SER A 58 11.52 -34.94 1.14
N ASP A 59 10.88 -34.53 2.24
CA ASP A 59 10.46 -33.17 2.55
C ASP A 59 11.62 -32.15 2.74
N GLU A 60 12.86 -32.69 2.81
CA GLU A 60 14.08 -31.88 2.85
C GLU A 60 14.72 -31.69 1.46
N SER A 61 14.17 -32.34 0.45
CA SER A 61 14.69 -32.25 -0.91
C SER A 61 14.37 -30.88 -1.54
N VAL A 62 15.31 -30.36 -2.32
CA VAL A 62 15.25 -29.02 -2.92
C VAL A 62 15.53 -29.11 -4.41
N PHE A 63 14.68 -28.48 -5.21
CA PHE A 63 14.97 -28.19 -6.60
C PHE A 63 15.74 -26.88 -6.72
N LYS A 64 16.76 -26.87 -7.56
CA LYS A 64 17.38 -25.65 -8.09
C LYS A 64 16.98 -25.57 -9.56
N VAL A 65 16.30 -24.50 -9.91
CA VAL A 65 15.65 -24.35 -11.21
C VAL A 65 16.15 -23.07 -11.87
N ASP A 66 16.69 -23.23 -13.07
CA ASP A 66 16.97 -22.09 -13.94
C ASP A 66 15.65 -21.57 -14.50
N THR A 67 15.40 -20.31 -14.33
CA THR A 67 14.24 -19.59 -14.83
C THR A 67 14.72 -18.40 -15.66
N ASN A 68 13.83 -17.48 -15.95
CA ASN A 68 14.17 -16.20 -16.59
C ASN A 68 14.81 -15.17 -15.62
N PHE A 69 15.08 -15.54 -14.38
CA PHE A 69 15.85 -14.72 -13.44
C PHE A 69 17.36 -14.89 -13.67
N GLU A 70 18.14 -13.90 -13.27
CA GLU A 70 19.61 -13.94 -13.40
C GLU A 70 20.25 -15.13 -12.67
N GLU A 71 19.71 -15.51 -11.52
CA GLU A 71 20.17 -16.63 -10.71
C GLU A 71 19.14 -17.74 -10.69
N ALA A 72 19.60 -19.00 -10.70
CA ALA A 72 18.75 -20.15 -10.47
C ALA A 72 18.08 -20.07 -9.09
N GLN A 73 16.79 -20.33 -9.05
CA GLN A 73 15.97 -20.24 -7.85
C GLN A 73 15.83 -21.58 -7.15
N LEU A 74 15.76 -21.57 -5.83
CA LEU A 74 15.64 -22.76 -4.99
C LEU A 74 14.19 -22.96 -4.55
N TYR A 75 13.70 -24.19 -4.69
CA TYR A 75 12.35 -24.61 -4.30
C TYR A 75 12.38 -25.85 -3.43
N ARG A 76 11.80 -25.79 -2.24
CA ARG A 76 11.71 -26.94 -1.35
C ARG A 76 10.49 -27.78 -1.69
N ILE A 77 10.70 -29.07 -1.84
CA ILE A 77 9.62 -30.02 -2.13
C ILE A 77 8.69 -30.11 -0.92
N VAL A 78 7.38 -29.92 -1.17
CA VAL A 78 6.34 -30.00 -0.13
C VAL A 78 5.52 -31.26 -0.30
N TYR A 79 5.16 -31.60 -1.53
CA TYR A 79 4.32 -32.76 -1.84
C TYR A 79 4.94 -33.60 -2.97
N PRO A 80 5.76 -34.63 -2.66
CA PRO A 80 6.15 -35.60 -3.66
C PRO A 80 5.05 -36.66 -3.80
N LYS A 81 4.53 -36.86 -5.00
CA LYS A 81 3.52 -37.88 -5.31
C LYS A 81 4.09 -38.88 -6.30
N TYR A 82 4.21 -40.13 -5.88
CA TYR A 82 4.64 -41.22 -6.76
C TYR A 82 3.45 -41.88 -7.44
N ASN A 83 3.51 -41.99 -8.76
CA ASN A 83 2.56 -42.74 -9.57
C ASN A 83 3.18 -44.09 -9.97
N LYS A 84 2.73 -45.18 -9.31
CA LYS A 84 3.26 -46.54 -9.54
C LYS A 84 2.98 -47.07 -10.97
N GLN A 85 1.88 -46.68 -11.59
CA GLN A 85 1.51 -47.15 -12.93
C GLN A 85 2.39 -46.56 -14.02
N LYS A 86 2.73 -45.30 -13.87
CA LYS A 86 3.58 -44.56 -14.84
C LYS A 86 5.06 -44.57 -14.45
N ASP A 87 5.39 -45.06 -13.27
CA ASP A 87 6.73 -44.98 -12.66
C ASP A 87 7.29 -43.56 -12.63
N THR A 88 6.44 -42.57 -12.28
CA THR A 88 6.78 -41.14 -12.26
C THR A 88 6.56 -40.51 -10.89
N TYR A 89 7.33 -39.47 -10.62
CA TYR A 89 7.06 -38.54 -9.53
C TYR A 89 6.45 -37.25 -10.07
N THR A 90 5.42 -36.74 -9.39
CA THR A 90 4.92 -35.37 -9.53
C THR A 90 5.20 -34.64 -8.23
N CYS A 91 6.02 -33.59 -8.27
CA CYS A 91 6.44 -32.84 -7.10
C CYS A 91 5.93 -31.41 -7.17
N TYR A 92 5.25 -30.96 -6.12
CA TYR A 92 4.98 -29.56 -5.84
C TYR A 92 6.03 -29.04 -4.87
N ALA A 93 6.71 -27.94 -5.22
CA ALA A 93 7.75 -27.33 -4.41
C ALA A 93 7.57 -25.82 -4.32
N THR A 94 7.65 -25.28 -3.11
CA THR A 94 7.54 -23.84 -2.85
C THR A 94 8.91 -23.19 -2.81
N HIS A 95 8.99 -21.93 -3.26
CA HIS A 95 10.21 -21.15 -3.20
C HIS A 95 10.74 -21.06 -1.77
N VAL A 96 12.04 -21.18 -1.58
CA VAL A 96 12.67 -21.30 -0.25
C VAL A 96 12.44 -20.12 0.68
N PHE A 97 12.17 -18.93 0.16
CA PHE A 97 11.80 -17.78 1.00
C PHE A 97 10.56 -18.07 1.85
N PHE A 98 9.62 -18.86 1.34
CA PHE A 98 8.38 -19.22 2.04
C PHE A 98 8.58 -20.26 3.16
N ASP A 99 9.76 -20.84 3.33
CA ASP A 99 10.09 -21.59 4.52
C ASP A 99 10.04 -20.73 5.79
N SER A 100 10.22 -19.42 5.65
CA SER A 100 10.06 -18.46 6.74
C SER A 100 8.65 -18.42 7.35
N GLN A 101 7.63 -18.94 6.66
CA GLN A 101 6.27 -19.08 7.19
C GLN A 101 6.16 -20.11 8.32
N LYS A 102 7.10 -21.07 8.39
CA LYS A 102 7.06 -22.18 9.34
C LYS A 102 7.63 -21.83 10.70
N GLU A 103 8.23 -20.67 10.82
CA GLU A 103 8.90 -20.23 12.03
C GLU A 103 8.30 -18.92 12.53
N VAL A 104 8.09 -18.82 13.85
CA VAL A 104 7.80 -17.53 14.47
C VAL A 104 9.03 -16.63 14.28
N PHE A 105 8.85 -15.52 13.60
CA PHE A 105 9.91 -14.56 13.33
C PHE A 105 10.06 -13.55 14.47
N VAL A 106 8.94 -13.04 15.00
CA VAL A 106 8.89 -12.11 16.12
C VAL A 106 8.56 -12.88 17.40
N PHE A 107 9.54 -13.08 18.28
CA PHE A 107 9.33 -13.81 19.56
C PHE A 107 8.71 -12.95 20.65
N ASP A 108 9.14 -11.70 20.72
CA ASP A 108 8.63 -10.71 21.67
C ASP A 108 7.62 -9.82 20.98
N ASP A 109 6.64 -9.35 21.75
CA ASP A 109 5.69 -8.36 21.24
C ASP A 109 6.44 -7.10 20.79
N ARG A 110 6.34 -6.75 19.50
CA ARG A 110 6.98 -5.59 18.92
C ARG A 110 5.93 -4.56 18.52
N THR A 111 6.01 -3.40 19.13
CA THR A 111 5.32 -2.20 18.67
C THR A 111 6.28 -1.42 17.81
N MET A 112 5.88 -1.13 16.59
CA MET A 112 6.65 -0.37 15.64
C MET A 112 5.85 0.85 15.22
N SER A 113 6.48 2.01 15.28
CA SER A 113 5.87 3.28 14.84
C SER A 113 6.84 4.00 13.92
N GLY A 114 6.39 4.35 12.72
CA GLY A 114 7.23 5.02 11.74
C GLY A 114 6.71 4.82 10.30
N THR A 115 7.61 5.01 9.35
CA THR A 115 7.37 4.77 7.92
C THR A 115 7.45 3.28 7.60
N TRP A 116 7.00 2.88 6.41
CA TRP A 116 7.20 1.51 5.94
C TRP A 116 8.68 1.11 5.89
N GLN A 117 9.59 2.07 5.62
CA GLN A 117 11.04 1.83 5.64
C GLN A 117 11.54 1.54 7.06
N ASP A 118 10.98 2.21 8.08
CA ASP A 118 11.28 1.88 9.49
C ASP A 118 10.82 0.47 9.84
N ALA A 119 9.72 0.02 9.24
CA ALA A 119 9.25 -1.35 9.35
C ALA A 119 10.22 -2.37 8.74
N VAL A 120 10.70 -2.10 7.53
CA VAL A 120 11.73 -2.92 6.86
C VAL A 120 13.02 -2.96 7.70
N ASN A 121 13.47 -1.81 8.19
CA ASN A 121 14.65 -1.71 9.04
C ASN A 121 14.47 -2.52 10.33
N THR A 122 13.29 -2.44 10.96
CA THR A 122 12.99 -3.22 12.17
C THR A 122 13.01 -4.72 11.89
N ALA A 123 12.46 -5.16 10.76
CA ALA A 123 12.54 -6.58 10.38
C ALA A 123 13.98 -7.04 10.16
N ASN A 124 14.81 -6.24 9.49
CA ASN A 124 16.23 -6.54 9.32
C ASN A 124 17.00 -6.53 10.65
N ASP A 125 16.67 -5.65 11.58
CA ASP A 125 17.25 -5.64 12.93
C ASP A 125 16.90 -6.92 13.71
N ILE A 126 15.67 -7.43 13.59
CA ILE A 126 15.29 -8.72 14.18
C ILE A 126 16.11 -9.84 13.56
N ILE A 127 16.29 -9.85 12.23
CA ILE A 127 17.12 -10.84 11.53
C ILE A 127 18.55 -10.79 12.08
N THR A 128 19.14 -9.63 12.14
CA THR A 128 20.56 -9.46 12.48
C THR A 128 20.84 -9.75 13.95
N ASN A 129 20.01 -9.23 14.85
CA ASN A 129 20.28 -9.23 16.28
C ASN A 129 19.68 -10.42 17.04
N SER A 130 18.51 -10.90 16.60
CA SER A 130 17.78 -11.97 17.28
C SER A 130 17.92 -13.33 16.59
N ARG A 131 18.34 -13.34 15.34
CA ARG A 131 18.40 -14.52 14.47
C ARG A 131 19.67 -14.57 13.61
N PRO A 132 20.88 -14.61 14.17
CA PRO A 132 22.13 -14.47 13.42
C PRO A 132 22.35 -15.57 12.35
N ASN A 133 21.66 -16.71 12.45
CA ASN A 133 21.72 -17.79 11.46
C ASN A 133 20.53 -17.82 10.51
N TYR A 134 19.65 -16.81 10.55
CA TYR A 134 18.50 -16.69 9.69
C TYR A 134 18.96 -16.27 8.29
N PRO A 135 18.69 -17.05 7.24
CA PRO A 135 19.30 -16.79 5.92
C PRO A 135 18.66 -15.64 5.16
N TYR A 136 17.48 -15.19 5.60
CA TYR A 136 16.66 -14.23 4.85
C TYR A 136 17.14 -12.80 5.03
N LYS A 137 16.97 -11.99 3.97
CA LYS A 137 17.20 -10.54 3.97
C LYS A 137 16.07 -9.83 3.28
N ILE A 138 15.79 -8.60 3.72
CA ILE A 138 14.78 -7.75 3.13
C ILE A 138 15.45 -6.47 2.64
N TYR A 139 15.28 -6.16 1.37
CA TYR A 139 15.74 -4.93 0.74
C TYR A 139 14.52 -4.05 0.49
N GLY A 140 14.39 -2.97 1.25
CA GLY A 140 13.34 -1.97 1.07
C GLY A 140 13.68 -1.04 -0.09
N HIS A 141 12.78 -0.90 -1.04
CA HIS A 141 12.91 0.01 -2.18
C HIS A 141 11.68 0.91 -2.26
N GLY A 142 11.84 2.18 -2.07
CA GLY A 142 10.78 3.16 -2.20
C GLY A 142 11.36 4.53 -2.44
N GLU A 143 10.52 5.44 -2.83
CA GLU A 143 10.86 6.82 -2.74
C GLU A 143 11.21 7.08 -1.27
N TYR A 144 12.41 7.56 -1.01
CA TYR A 144 12.66 8.30 0.22
C TYR A 144 11.86 9.61 0.08
N ALA A 145 10.54 9.46 0.06
CA ALA A 145 9.67 10.60 -0.04
C ALA A 145 10.06 11.48 1.12
N ASN A 146 10.43 12.68 0.79
CA ASN A 146 10.59 13.74 1.77
C ASN A 146 9.16 14.04 2.24
N TYR A 147 8.62 13.16 3.13
CA TYR A 147 7.27 13.26 3.70
C TYR A 147 7.04 14.61 4.40
N GLU A 148 8.13 15.38 4.51
CA GLU A 148 8.16 16.66 5.20
C GLU A 148 7.61 17.82 4.36
N ASN A 149 7.38 17.62 3.08
CA ASN A 149 6.84 18.68 2.22
C ASN A 149 6.09 18.11 1.01
N VAL A 150 4.93 17.52 1.27
CA VAL A 150 4.07 16.98 0.23
C VAL A 150 3.21 18.07 -0.42
N ASN A 151 2.77 17.83 -1.66
CA ASN A 151 1.85 18.74 -2.32
C ASN A 151 0.48 18.72 -1.65
N ALA A 152 -0.17 19.90 -1.61
CA ALA A 152 -1.56 20.00 -1.22
C ALA A 152 -2.44 19.37 -2.30
N GLU A 153 -3.23 18.38 -1.94
CA GLU A 153 -4.12 17.62 -2.83
C GLU A 153 -5.49 17.41 -2.20
N ASP A 154 -6.51 17.19 -3.03
CA ASP A 154 -7.87 16.93 -2.53
C ASP A 154 -7.94 15.60 -1.76
N GLY A 155 -8.61 15.60 -0.62
CA GLY A 155 -8.77 14.42 0.25
C GLY A 155 -7.52 14.03 1.07
N LYS A 156 -6.39 14.73 0.91
CA LYS A 156 -5.15 14.42 1.62
C LYS A 156 -5.24 14.72 3.11
N ILE A 157 -4.75 13.81 3.94
CA ILE A 157 -4.69 13.95 5.40
C ILE A 157 -3.29 14.37 5.80
N VAL A 158 -3.16 15.49 6.53
CA VAL A 158 -1.88 16.16 6.74
C VAL A 158 -1.67 16.72 8.13
N TYR A 159 -0.40 16.92 8.49
CA TYR A 159 0.06 17.84 9.53
C TYR A 159 0.53 19.15 8.87
N PHE A 160 0.29 20.28 9.53
CA PHE A 160 0.89 21.55 9.17
C PHE A 160 2.03 21.87 10.14
N ARG A 161 3.27 21.75 9.68
CA ARG A 161 4.48 22.09 10.45
C ARG A 161 4.93 23.50 10.10
N ASN A 162 5.34 24.24 11.11
CA ASN A 162 5.85 25.59 10.89
C ASN A 162 7.30 25.58 10.37
N VAL A 163 7.61 26.35 9.34
CA VAL A 163 8.96 26.41 8.75
C VAL A 163 9.98 27.01 9.71
N GLN A 164 9.60 28.03 10.49
CA GLN A 164 10.51 28.69 11.44
C GLN A 164 10.92 27.78 12.59
N ASN A 165 10.03 26.88 13.02
CA ASN A 165 10.31 25.88 14.05
C ASN A 165 9.56 24.58 13.74
N SER A 166 10.22 23.68 13.03
CA SER A 166 9.64 22.42 12.54
C SER A 166 9.26 21.41 13.65
N GLY A 167 9.65 21.66 14.90
CA GLY A 167 9.20 20.90 16.07
C GLY A 167 7.77 21.21 16.50
N TYR A 168 7.09 22.20 15.88
CA TYR A 168 5.75 22.65 16.23
C TYR A 168 4.79 22.54 15.04
N CYS A 169 3.56 22.13 15.37
CA CYS A 169 2.48 21.95 14.40
C CYS A 169 1.28 22.82 14.75
N LEU A 170 0.44 23.06 13.72
CA LEU A 170 -0.92 23.56 13.90
C LEU A 170 -1.70 22.55 14.76
N ASP A 171 -2.45 23.03 15.74
CA ASP A 171 -3.04 22.19 16.78
C ASP A 171 -4.40 22.75 17.25
N VAL A 172 -5.34 21.84 17.48
CA VAL A 172 -6.61 22.16 18.13
C VAL A 172 -6.45 21.95 19.64
N PRO A 173 -6.54 23.00 20.47
CA PRO A 173 -6.34 22.90 21.92
C PRO A 173 -7.15 21.75 22.54
N ASN A 174 -6.46 20.85 23.25
CA ASN A 174 -7.06 19.71 23.94
C ASN A 174 -7.92 18.79 23.05
N ALA A 175 -7.67 18.73 21.74
CA ALA A 175 -8.54 18.06 20.77
C ALA A 175 -10.02 18.43 20.97
N SER A 176 -10.31 19.72 21.14
CA SER A 176 -11.68 20.22 21.37
C SER A 176 -12.56 19.99 20.15
N GLU A 177 -13.79 19.59 20.40
CA GLU A 177 -14.84 19.41 19.39
C GLU A 177 -15.77 20.61 19.25
N ASP A 178 -15.58 21.65 20.08
CA ASP A 178 -16.45 22.83 20.13
C ASP A 178 -16.14 23.83 19.02
N ALA A 179 -17.20 24.49 18.51
CA ALA A 179 -17.05 25.60 17.57
C ALA A 179 -16.33 26.80 18.23
N SER A 180 -15.74 27.66 17.40
CA SER A 180 -15.08 28.90 17.79
C SER A 180 -13.83 28.74 18.67
N ILE A 181 -13.35 27.51 18.88
CA ILE A 181 -12.06 27.25 19.53
C ILE A 181 -10.96 27.80 18.62
N GLN A 182 -10.13 28.70 19.16
CA GLN A 182 -8.98 29.24 18.43
C GLN A 182 -7.84 28.23 18.40
N LEU A 183 -7.31 27.95 17.20
CA LEU A 183 -6.17 27.09 17.00
C LEU A 183 -4.90 27.67 17.64
N GLN A 184 -3.93 26.82 17.87
CA GLN A 184 -2.66 27.15 18.47
C GLN A 184 -1.49 26.44 17.82
N MET A 185 -0.27 26.85 18.15
CA MET A 185 0.92 26.05 17.98
C MET A 185 1.08 25.09 19.16
N TYR A 186 1.46 23.87 18.88
CA TYR A 186 1.82 22.91 19.89
C TYR A 186 2.97 22.01 19.41
N GLN A 187 3.80 21.57 20.34
CA GLN A 187 4.87 20.61 20.02
C GLN A 187 4.30 19.41 19.29
N ARG A 188 4.98 18.98 18.23
CA ARG A 188 4.58 17.83 17.44
C ARG A 188 4.44 16.59 18.32
N ASN A 189 3.23 16.06 18.43
CA ASN A 189 2.89 14.89 19.22
C ASN A 189 2.05 13.85 18.49
N ARG A 190 1.74 14.12 17.20
CA ARG A 190 1.00 13.21 16.29
C ARG A 190 -0.37 12.76 16.80
N THR A 191 -1.01 13.55 17.65
CA THR A 191 -2.38 13.29 18.11
C THR A 191 -3.41 13.76 17.08
N SER A 192 -4.66 13.30 17.22
CA SER A 192 -5.79 13.75 16.37
C SER A 192 -5.96 15.27 16.31
N ALA A 193 -5.52 15.99 17.37
CA ALA A 193 -5.55 17.44 17.46
C ALA A 193 -4.72 18.17 16.38
N GLN A 194 -3.74 17.47 15.80
CA GLN A 194 -2.81 18.00 14.79
C GLN A 194 -3.11 17.49 13.39
N ILE A 195 -4.16 16.68 13.21
CA ILE A 195 -4.47 16.02 11.95
C ILE A 195 -5.60 16.77 11.23
N PHE A 196 -5.34 17.12 9.98
CA PHE A 196 -6.28 17.86 9.13
C PHE A 196 -6.46 17.16 7.78
N MET A 197 -7.64 17.33 7.18
CA MET A 197 -7.92 16.88 5.81
C MET A 197 -8.09 18.09 4.91
N LEU A 198 -7.50 18.05 3.74
CA LEU A 198 -7.67 19.05 2.70
C LEU A 198 -8.85 18.70 1.80
N LYS A 199 -9.68 19.69 1.48
CA LYS A 199 -10.73 19.56 0.46
C LYS A 199 -10.61 20.67 -0.53
N LYS A 200 -10.27 20.35 -1.79
CA LYS A 200 -10.18 21.31 -2.87
C LYS A 200 -11.59 21.81 -3.22
N VAL A 201 -11.81 23.10 -3.17
CA VAL A 201 -13.10 23.73 -3.47
C VAL A 201 -13.06 24.61 -4.71
N GLY A 202 -11.89 24.79 -5.31
CA GLY A 202 -11.71 25.54 -6.53
C GLY A 202 -10.26 25.93 -6.78
N SER A 203 -10.06 26.75 -7.81
CA SER A 203 -8.79 27.39 -8.13
C SER A 203 -9.03 28.69 -8.84
N ASP A 204 -8.13 29.65 -8.68
CA ASP A 204 -8.16 30.93 -9.40
C ASP A 204 -6.73 31.38 -9.77
N LYS A 205 -6.58 32.65 -10.19
CA LYS A 205 -5.28 33.22 -10.58
C LYS A 205 -4.22 33.25 -9.45
N TYR A 206 -4.61 33.05 -8.20
CA TYR A 206 -3.73 33.09 -7.04
C TYR A 206 -3.33 31.70 -6.56
N GLY A 207 -3.97 30.64 -7.05
CA GLY A 207 -3.68 29.26 -6.72
C GLY A 207 -4.92 28.44 -6.43
N ASP A 208 -4.67 27.27 -5.86
CA ASP A 208 -5.72 26.35 -5.43
C ASP A 208 -6.37 26.82 -4.13
N ILE A 209 -7.68 26.60 -4.05
CA ILE A 209 -8.52 26.98 -2.90
C ILE A 209 -8.96 25.71 -2.19
N TYR A 210 -8.66 25.64 -0.90
CA TYR A 210 -9.00 24.49 -0.05
C TYR A 210 -9.85 24.90 1.14
N GLY A 211 -10.74 24.00 1.58
CA GLY A 211 -11.18 23.91 2.96
C GLY A 211 -10.18 23.05 3.75
N ILE A 212 -9.96 23.41 5.00
CA ILE A 212 -9.10 22.64 5.93
C ILE A 212 -10.00 22.09 7.02
N LEU A 213 -10.19 20.77 7.07
CA LEU A 213 -11.04 20.10 8.05
C LEU A 213 -10.17 19.52 9.18
N SER A 214 -10.45 19.91 10.42
CA SER A 214 -9.84 19.27 11.59
C SER A 214 -10.47 17.91 11.83
N LEU A 215 -9.68 16.83 11.86
CA LEU A 215 -10.22 15.46 12.02
C LEU A 215 -10.54 15.10 13.47
N CYS A 216 -10.04 15.82 14.48
CA CYS A 216 -10.47 15.60 15.86
C CYS A 216 -11.86 16.18 16.16
N SER A 217 -12.32 17.15 15.36
CA SER A 217 -13.56 17.87 15.59
C SER A 217 -14.55 17.78 14.41
N CYS A 218 -14.11 17.29 13.24
CA CYS A 218 -14.87 17.34 11.99
C CYS A 218 -15.40 18.74 11.63
N ARG A 219 -14.68 19.79 12.03
CA ARG A 219 -15.02 21.19 11.75
C ARG A 219 -14.02 21.83 10.80
N TRP A 220 -14.53 22.69 9.93
CA TRP A 220 -13.69 23.47 9.03
C TRP A 220 -12.93 24.56 9.79
N LEU A 221 -11.70 24.83 9.39
CA LEU A 221 -10.99 26.00 9.87
C LEU A 221 -11.63 27.27 9.30
N LYS A 222 -11.88 28.23 10.15
CA LYS A 222 -12.60 29.47 9.85
C LYS A 222 -11.80 30.71 10.27
N LEU A 223 -11.80 31.73 9.42
CA LEU A 223 -11.38 33.08 9.81
C LEU A 223 -12.50 33.77 10.60
N ASP A 224 -12.24 34.13 11.83
CA ASP A 224 -13.13 34.91 12.68
C ASP A 224 -12.37 36.04 13.37
N SER A 225 -12.69 37.30 12.98
CA SER A 225 -12.11 38.50 13.62
C SER A 225 -10.58 38.49 13.73
N GLY A 226 -9.90 38.04 12.65
CA GLY A 226 -8.43 37.93 12.59
C GLY A 226 -7.85 36.69 13.30
N LYS A 227 -8.69 35.79 13.79
CA LYS A 227 -8.29 34.51 14.44
C LYS A 227 -8.63 33.35 13.53
N VAL A 228 -7.86 32.28 13.63
CA VAL A 228 -8.20 30.99 13.00
C VAL A 228 -8.87 30.12 14.06
N VAL A 229 -10.13 29.78 13.83
CA VAL A 229 -10.98 29.05 14.79
C VAL A 229 -11.63 27.83 14.11
N LEU A 230 -12.19 26.93 14.91
CA LEU A 230 -13.07 25.86 14.42
C LEU A 230 -14.43 26.43 14.02
N GLY A 231 -14.86 26.15 12.80
CA GLY A 231 -16.09 26.65 12.18
C GLY A 231 -17.23 25.62 12.15
N SER A 232 -17.82 25.44 10.95
CA SER A 232 -19.02 24.63 10.75
C SER A 232 -18.76 23.12 10.74
N LEU A 233 -19.83 22.36 10.99
CA LEU A 233 -19.94 20.90 10.85
C LEU A 233 -20.67 20.54 9.56
N SER A 234 -20.30 21.09 8.44
CA SER A 234 -20.91 20.82 7.14
C SER A 234 -20.06 19.86 6.31
N GLU A 235 -20.63 19.25 5.28
CA GLU A 235 -19.89 18.37 4.35
C GLU A 235 -18.84 19.10 3.50
N SER A 236 -18.98 20.41 3.39
CA SER A 236 -18.08 21.31 2.65
C SER A 236 -18.02 22.65 3.36
N PRO A 237 -16.96 23.46 3.15
CA PRO A 237 -16.90 24.82 3.70
C PRO A 237 -18.16 25.60 3.40
N SER A 238 -18.83 26.11 4.45
CA SER A 238 -20.16 26.73 4.35
C SER A 238 -20.13 28.14 3.72
N ASP A 239 -19.04 28.86 3.92
CA ASP A 239 -18.86 30.20 3.40
C ASP A 239 -17.39 30.50 3.06
N ASN A 240 -17.13 31.73 2.59
CA ASN A 240 -15.78 32.11 2.18
C ASN A 240 -14.79 32.26 3.34
N SER A 241 -15.27 32.40 4.57
CA SER A 241 -14.39 32.47 5.75
C SER A 241 -13.77 31.10 6.13
N GLU A 242 -14.28 30.01 5.55
CA GLU A 242 -13.77 28.65 5.74
C GLU A 242 -12.90 28.18 4.55
N LYS A 243 -12.58 29.08 3.61
CA LYS A 243 -11.79 28.81 2.42
C LYS A 243 -10.42 29.49 2.51
N TRP A 244 -9.41 28.81 2.00
CA TRP A 244 -8.01 29.22 2.11
C TRP A 244 -7.28 29.02 0.78
N TRP A 245 -6.49 30.01 0.34
CA TRP A 245 -5.53 29.83 -0.74
C TRP A 245 -4.27 29.15 -0.21
N PHE A 246 -3.78 28.20 -0.98
CA PHE A 246 -2.49 27.56 -0.74
C PHE A 246 -1.49 28.07 -1.77
N ILE A 247 -0.62 28.96 -1.34
CA ILE A 247 0.38 29.61 -2.18
C ILE A 247 1.67 28.82 -2.07
N ASN A 248 2.00 28.09 -3.13
CA ASN A 248 3.19 27.24 -3.18
C ASN A 248 4.45 28.09 -3.45
N ASN A 249 5.43 28.02 -2.56
CA ASN A 249 6.74 28.67 -2.66
C ASN A 249 7.88 27.66 -2.99
N GLY A 250 7.55 26.53 -3.58
CA GLY A 250 8.49 25.45 -3.95
C GLY A 250 8.71 24.44 -2.83
N SER A 251 9.21 24.84 -1.67
CA SER A 251 9.49 23.94 -0.53
C SER A 251 8.53 24.12 0.65
N ASN A 252 7.57 25.01 0.57
CA ASN A 252 6.60 25.31 1.62
C ASN A 252 5.38 26.05 1.06
N TYR A 253 4.37 26.24 1.90
CA TYR A 253 3.14 26.96 1.58
C TYR A 253 2.94 28.15 2.49
N GLU A 254 2.42 29.21 1.93
CA GLU A 254 1.74 30.25 2.68
C GLU A 254 0.23 30.03 2.53
N ILE A 255 -0.49 30.03 3.64
CA ILE A 255 -1.93 29.77 3.67
C ILE A 255 -2.63 31.09 3.93
N ALA A 256 -3.34 31.63 2.92
CA ALA A 256 -4.00 32.91 2.96
C ALA A 256 -5.53 32.74 3.03
N PRO A 257 -6.25 33.59 3.77
CA PRO A 257 -7.70 33.55 3.79
C PRO A 257 -8.28 33.96 2.45
N TYR A 258 -9.30 33.25 1.98
CA TYR A 258 -9.98 33.55 0.73
C TYR A 258 -10.59 34.96 0.78
N GLY A 259 -10.29 35.75 -0.24
CA GLY A 259 -10.69 37.17 -0.31
C GLY A 259 -9.59 38.16 0.09
N ASN A 260 -8.50 37.73 0.73
CA ASN A 260 -7.37 38.62 1.03
C ASN A 260 -6.01 37.91 0.94
N ILE A 261 -5.40 37.92 -0.23
CA ILE A 261 -4.12 37.30 -0.56
C ILE A 261 -2.90 37.88 0.18
N TYR A 262 -3.02 39.12 0.69
CA TYR A 262 -1.91 39.79 1.40
C TYR A 262 -1.72 39.30 2.83
N TYR A 263 -2.68 38.56 3.37
CA TYR A 263 -2.65 38.04 4.71
C TYR A 263 -2.31 36.52 4.69
N GLY A 264 -1.73 36.04 5.78
CA GLY A 264 -1.45 34.63 5.98
C GLY A 264 -1.73 34.17 7.41
N ILE A 265 -1.94 32.90 7.59
CA ILE A 265 -2.04 32.31 8.95
C ILE A 265 -0.64 32.21 9.56
N TYR A 266 -0.52 32.64 10.81
CA TYR A 266 0.75 32.53 11.51
C TYR A 266 0.53 32.49 13.04
N PRO A 267 1.54 32.01 13.83
CA PRO A 267 1.50 32.10 15.27
C PRO A 267 1.52 33.56 15.76
N SER A 268 0.80 33.86 16.82
CA SER A 268 0.74 35.21 17.41
C SER A 268 2.07 35.71 18.00
N SER A 269 3.14 34.95 17.86
CA SER A 269 4.50 35.28 18.26
C SER A 269 5.50 34.63 17.31
N THR A 270 6.57 35.32 16.99
CA THR A 270 7.72 34.80 16.25
C THR A 270 8.58 33.87 17.10
N SER A 271 8.48 33.93 18.43
CA SER A 271 9.01 32.93 19.36
C SER A 271 7.99 31.79 19.49
N ILE A 272 8.11 30.79 18.61
CA ILE A 272 7.14 29.70 18.51
C ILE A 272 7.25 28.76 19.68
N GLY A 273 6.14 28.59 20.40
CA GLY A 273 6.00 27.72 21.57
C GLY A 273 4.58 27.20 21.75
N ASN A 274 4.41 26.28 22.71
CA ASN A 274 3.11 25.71 23.05
C ASN A 274 2.12 26.84 23.47
N GLY A 275 0.92 26.79 22.90
CA GLY A 275 -0.16 27.72 23.24
C GLY A 275 -0.15 29.02 22.45
N ASN A 276 0.86 29.31 21.59
CA ASN A 276 0.80 30.45 20.70
C ASN A 276 -0.44 30.36 19.81
N LYS A 277 -1.33 31.32 19.90
CA LYS A 277 -2.57 31.31 19.14
C LYS A 277 -2.34 31.59 17.67
N ILE A 278 -3.13 30.97 16.81
CA ILE A 278 -3.07 31.21 15.38
C ILE A 278 -3.94 32.39 15.02
N ILE A 279 -3.33 33.35 14.37
CA ILE A 279 -3.97 34.56 13.87
C ILE A 279 -3.70 34.76 12.37
N VAL A 280 -4.34 35.73 11.79
CA VAL A 280 -4.12 36.16 10.41
C VAL A 280 -3.49 37.54 10.43
N ALA A 281 -2.35 37.69 9.75
CA ALA A 281 -1.63 38.96 9.66
C ALA A 281 -1.02 39.16 8.27
N ASP A 282 -0.59 40.42 8.00
CA ASP A 282 0.08 40.77 6.76
C ASP A 282 1.39 39.99 6.61
N ARG A 283 1.43 39.10 5.60
CA ARG A 283 2.58 38.21 5.32
C ARG A 283 3.80 38.93 4.72
N GLY A 284 3.61 40.15 4.23
CA GLY A 284 4.65 41.02 3.67
C GLY A 284 5.49 41.74 4.74
N THR A 285 5.15 41.62 6.02
CA THR A 285 5.91 42.25 7.09
C THR A 285 7.14 41.42 7.46
N ALA A 286 8.27 42.07 7.73
CA ALA A 286 9.53 41.39 8.11
C ALA A 286 9.39 40.55 9.43
N GLU A 287 8.49 40.97 10.32
CA GLU A 287 8.22 40.28 11.59
C GLU A 287 7.54 38.92 11.39
N VAL A 288 6.74 38.75 10.33
CA VAL A 288 6.04 37.50 10.05
C VAL A 288 6.97 36.46 9.36
N GLY A 289 7.82 36.93 8.46
CA GLY A 289 8.93 36.13 7.87
C GLY A 289 8.60 34.67 7.56
N ASN A 290 9.38 33.75 8.12
CA ASN A 290 9.17 32.32 7.98
C ASN A 290 8.04 31.78 8.87
N ALA A 291 7.55 32.56 9.83
CA ALA A 291 6.49 32.10 10.73
C ALA A 291 5.13 31.91 10.04
N CYS A 292 4.92 32.56 8.86
CA CYS A 292 3.72 32.35 8.04
C CYS A 292 3.86 31.20 7.02
N LYS A 293 5.01 30.54 7.00
CA LYS A 293 5.30 29.44 6.06
C LYS A 293 5.08 28.08 6.72
N TRP A 294 4.45 27.20 5.98
CA TRP A 294 4.03 25.89 6.46
C TRP A 294 4.55 24.78 5.56
N MET A 295 5.11 23.75 6.16
CA MET A 295 5.35 22.47 5.51
C MET A 295 4.14 21.58 5.71
N ILE A 296 3.69 20.95 4.65
CA ILE A 296 2.62 19.95 4.70
C ILE A 296 3.29 18.59 4.82
N GLU A 297 2.99 17.85 5.88
CA GLU A 297 3.49 16.51 6.10
C GLU A 297 2.33 15.52 6.01
N ASP A 298 2.52 14.44 5.27
CA ASP A 298 1.52 13.39 5.11
C ASP A 298 1.37 12.60 6.43
N VAL A 299 0.13 12.46 6.91
CA VAL A 299 -0.17 11.68 8.12
C VAL A 299 -0.06 10.18 7.85
N ASP A 300 -0.44 9.75 6.65
CA ASP A 300 -0.48 8.35 6.27
C ASP A 300 0.94 7.74 6.11
N SER A 301 2.00 8.59 6.03
CA SER A 301 3.39 8.15 5.93
C SER A 301 3.92 7.44 7.18
N THR A 302 3.28 7.63 8.34
CA THR A 302 3.71 7.00 9.59
C THR A 302 2.57 6.24 10.23
N GLN A 303 2.74 4.95 10.39
CA GLN A 303 1.78 4.05 11.00
C GLN A 303 2.36 3.38 12.25
N THR A 304 1.50 2.75 13.04
CA THR A 304 1.90 1.90 14.15
C THR A 304 1.39 0.50 13.89
N ALA A 305 2.29 -0.46 13.87
CA ALA A 305 1.97 -1.88 13.74
C ALA A 305 2.38 -2.63 15.01
N TYR A 306 1.62 -3.68 15.33
CA TYR A 306 1.87 -4.57 16.45
C TYR A 306 2.15 -5.97 15.94
N TRP A 307 3.44 -6.36 15.91
CA TRP A 307 3.83 -7.70 15.53
C TRP A 307 3.90 -8.59 16.76
N VAL A 308 2.98 -9.54 16.84
CA VAL A 308 2.87 -10.47 17.96
C VAL A 308 3.00 -11.89 17.44
N ARG A 309 4.16 -12.50 17.61
CA ARG A 309 4.47 -13.86 17.16
C ARG A 309 4.26 -14.10 15.66
N TYR A 310 4.40 -13.05 14.85
CA TYR A 310 4.30 -13.15 13.40
C TYR A 310 5.49 -13.91 12.82
N ASN A 311 5.26 -14.67 11.75
CA ASN A 311 6.32 -15.12 10.85
C ASN A 311 6.72 -13.97 9.89
N LEU A 312 7.80 -14.15 9.13
CA LEU A 312 8.31 -13.09 8.27
C LEU A 312 7.32 -12.67 7.17
N ILE A 313 6.62 -13.62 6.56
CA ILE A 313 5.61 -13.33 5.53
C ILE A 313 4.43 -12.53 6.11
N GLN A 314 3.98 -12.87 7.32
CA GLN A 314 2.94 -12.11 8.02
C GLN A 314 3.36 -10.67 8.31
N CYS A 315 4.65 -10.44 8.60
CA CYS A 315 5.16 -9.07 8.76
C CYS A 315 5.14 -8.29 7.44
N LEU A 316 5.47 -8.92 6.31
CA LEU A 316 5.62 -8.25 5.02
C LEU A 316 4.28 -8.02 4.32
N PHE A 317 3.63 -9.08 3.88
CA PHE A 317 2.44 -9.03 3.01
C PHE A 317 1.37 -10.08 3.34
N GLY A 318 1.39 -10.64 4.56
CA GLY A 318 0.33 -11.53 5.04
C GLY A 318 -1.03 -10.80 5.12
N THR A 319 -2.08 -11.59 5.32
CA THR A 319 -3.46 -11.09 5.44
C THR A 319 -3.74 -10.36 6.75
N GLU A 320 -2.78 -10.36 7.68
CA GLU A 320 -2.90 -9.72 8.97
C GLU A 320 -2.97 -8.20 8.85
N GLU A 321 -3.83 -7.56 9.63
CA GLU A 321 -4.02 -6.11 9.67
C GLU A 321 -2.70 -5.34 9.91
N ASN A 322 -1.77 -5.93 10.64
CA ASN A 322 -0.49 -5.30 10.98
C ASN A 322 0.67 -5.73 10.07
N SER A 323 0.42 -6.37 8.93
CA SER A 323 1.44 -6.56 7.90
C SER A 323 1.86 -5.21 7.31
N MET A 324 3.07 -5.13 6.75
CA MET A 324 3.53 -3.88 6.12
C MET A 324 2.61 -3.48 4.97
N MET A 325 2.17 -4.43 4.14
CA MET A 325 1.29 -4.18 3.01
C MET A 325 -0.06 -3.60 3.42
N ASN A 326 -0.65 -4.12 4.50
CA ASN A 326 -2.00 -3.70 4.93
C ASN A 326 -1.97 -2.47 5.83
N ARG A 327 -0.86 -2.23 6.53
CA ARG A 327 -0.79 -1.15 7.52
C ARG A 327 -0.33 0.18 6.96
N TRP A 328 0.51 0.18 5.93
CA TRP A 328 1.00 1.40 5.31
C TRP A 328 0.27 1.67 3.99
N PRO A 329 -0.58 2.72 3.93
CA PRO A 329 -1.36 3.04 2.73
C PRO A 329 -0.51 3.27 1.47
N GLU A 330 0.73 3.75 1.65
CA GLU A 330 1.68 3.92 0.56
C GLU A 330 2.04 2.61 -0.14
N CYS A 331 2.00 1.49 0.57
CA CYS A 331 2.26 0.17 -0.01
C CYS A 331 1.16 -0.22 -1.01
N GLU A 332 -0.09 0.12 -0.71
CA GLU A 332 -1.23 -0.10 -1.59
C GLU A 332 -1.26 0.94 -2.73
N ASN A 333 -1.16 2.23 -2.37
CA ASN A 333 -1.29 3.33 -3.32
C ASN A 333 -0.17 3.36 -4.38
N ASN A 334 1.05 2.93 -4.03
CA ASN A 334 2.23 2.92 -4.90
C ASN A 334 2.58 1.53 -5.41
N ARG A 335 1.65 0.57 -5.34
CA ARG A 335 1.84 -0.80 -5.84
C ARG A 335 3.11 -1.46 -5.31
N TYR A 336 3.32 -1.42 -4.01
CA TYR A 336 4.47 -2.12 -3.42
C TYR A 336 4.33 -3.62 -3.65
N VAL A 337 5.41 -4.22 -4.11
CA VAL A 337 5.46 -5.66 -4.41
C VAL A 337 6.62 -6.30 -3.68
N ALA A 338 6.49 -7.62 -3.42
CA ALA A 338 7.56 -8.46 -2.94
C ALA A 338 8.07 -9.32 -4.10
N MET A 339 9.34 -9.15 -4.44
CA MET A 339 10.06 -9.96 -5.41
C MET A 339 11.12 -10.79 -4.70
N PHE A 340 11.29 -12.04 -5.09
CA PHE A 340 12.18 -12.95 -4.39
C PHE A 340 13.39 -13.35 -5.26
N ASN A 341 14.53 -13.46 -4.62
CA ASN A 341 15.72 -14.08 -5.17
C ASN A 341 16.34 -14.98 -4.11
N ASN A 342 16.01 -16.27 -4.14
CA ASN A 342 16.38 -17.27 -3.13
C ASN A 342 15.95 -16.83 -1.71
N TYR A 343 16.86 -16.29 -0.88
CA TYR A 343 16.56 -15.83 0.49
C TYR A 343 16.37 -14.34 0.60
N ASP A 344 16.56 -13.63 -0.48
CA ASP A 344 16.41 -12.19 -0.54
C ASP A 344 14.99 -11.84 -0.96
N CYS A 345 14.37 -10.89 -0.26
CA CYS A 345 13.12 -10.26 -0.63
C CYS A 345 13.37 -8.79 -0.95
N TYR A 346 13.05 -8.39 -2.16
CA TYR A 346 12.99 -6.99 -2.58
C TYR A 346 11.55 -6.53 -2.38
N PHE A 347 11.35 -5.66 -1.40
CA PHE A 347 10.03 -5.18 -1.02
C PHE A 347 9.92 -3.67 -1.22
N GLY A 348 8.91 -3.22 -1.93
CA GLY A 348 8.67 -1.79 -2.14
C GLY A 348 8.14 -1.45 -3.53
N ASN A 349 8.28 -0.19 -3.92
CA ASN A 349 7.88 0.27 -5.25
C ASN A 349 8.91 -0.18 -6.31
N PRO A 350 8.49 -0.93 -7.33
CA PRO A 350 9.37 -1.48 -8.36
C PRO A 350 10.18 -0.44 -9.15
N ASP A 351 9.68 0.78 -9.29
CA ASP A 351 10.38 1.85 -10.01
C ASP A 351 11.71 2.25 -9.35
N TYR A 352 11.85 1.93 -8.07
CA TYR A 352 13.09 2.18 -7.29
C TYR A 352 13.99 0.97 -7.16
N TYR A 353 13.67 -0.15 -7.80
CA TYR A 353 14.52 -1.33 -7.80
C TYR A 353 15.84 -1.08 -8.57
N ALA A 354 16.83 -1.92 -8.31
CA ALA A 354 18.05 -1.93 -9.13
C ALA A 354 17.70 -2.16 -10.62
N ALA A 355 18.54 -1.67 -11.52
CA ALA A 355 18.23 -1.65 -12.96
C ALA A 355 17.83 -3.02 -13.54
N ASN A 356 18.42 -4.11 -13.04
CA ASN A 356 18.13 -5.48 -13.45
C ASN A 356 16.80 -6.03 -12.89
N LEU A 357 16.22 -5.36 -11.88
CA LEU A 357 14.96 -5.74 -11.25
C LEU A 357 13.82 -4.77 -11.62
N LYS A 358 14.12 -3.66 -12.29
CA LYS A 358 13.10 -2.72 -12.74
C LYS A 358 12.16 -3.37 -13.76
N PRO A 359 10.88 -2.97 -13.74
CA PRO A 359 9.94 -3.34 -14.79
C PRO A 359 10.41 -2.88 -16.17
N ASN A 360 10.13 -3.68 -17.17
CA ASN A 360 10.32 -3.33 -18.58
C ASN A 360 8.96 -3.04 -19.22
N ASP A 361 8.98 -2.33 -20.35
CA ASP A 361 7.81 -2.09 -21.16
C ASP A 361 7.78 -3.10 -22.32
N PHE A 362 6.69 -3.84 -22.45
CA PHE A 362 6.45 -4.79 -23.52
C PHE A 362 5.22 -4.41 -24.35
N PHE A 363 5.29 -4.61 -25.65
CA PHE A 363 4.18 -4.36 -26.56
C PHE A 363 3.72 -5.68 -27.16
N ILE A 364 2.44 -6.00 -27.00
CA ILE A 364 1.82 -7.22 -27.50
C ILE A 364 0.76 -6.86 -28.54
N SER A 365 0.89 -7.39 -29.74
CA SER A 365 -0.08 -7.20 -30.80
C SER A 365 -1.16 -8.29 -30.77
N ASN A 366 -2.32 -8.00 -31.34
CA ASN A 366 -3.42 -8.97 -31.49
C ASN A 366 -3.01 -10.27 -32.24
N LYS A 367 -1.91 -10.25 -32.99
CA LYS A 367 -1.42 -11.42 -33.74
C LYS A 367 -0.62 -12.40 -32.89
N GLU A 368 -0.19 -11.95 -31.72
CA GLU A 368 0.66 -12.73 -30.78
C GLU A 368 -0.16 -13.40 -29.68
N MET A 369 -1.45 -13.07 -29.60
CA MET A 369 -2.35 -13.63 -28.61
C MET A 369 -3.22 -14.73 -29.22
N SER A 370 -3.25 -15.90 -28.57
CA SER A 370 -4.19 -16.97 -28.92
C SER A 370 -5.56 -16.76 -28.27
N GLU A 371 -5.57 -16.17 -27.08
CA GLU A 371 -6.79 -15.90 -26.33
C GLU A 371 -6.61 -14.63 -25.50
N TYR A 372 -7.56 -13.70 -25.62
CA TYR A 372 -7.69 -12.54 -24.74
C TYR A 372 -9.03 -12.62 -24.03
N THR A 373 -9.01 -12.76 -22.73
CA THR A 373 -10.23 -12.81 -21.93
C THR A 373 -10.24 -11.66 -20.95
N LYS A 374 -11.25 -10.80 -21.04
CA LYS A 374 -11.51 -9.74 -20.06
C LYS A 374 -12.82 -10.07 -19.33
N LYS A 375 -12.71 -10.46 -18.06
CA LYS A 375 -13.86 -10.70 -17.20
C LYS A 375 -14.08 -9.47 -16.34
N LYS A 376 -15.24 -8.83 -16.47
CA LYS A 376 -15.68 -7.82 -15.53
C LYS A 376 -16.56 -8.48 -14.47
N SER A 377 -16.08 -8.53 -13.24
CA SER A 377 -16.92 -8.98 -12.12
C SER A 377 -17.68 -7.79 -11.55
N MET A 378 -19.02 -7.90 -11.55
CA MET A 378 -19.90 -6.95 -10.90
C MET A 378 -20.21 -7.35 -9.45
N GLU A 379 -19.62 -8.43 -8.95
CA GLU A 379 -19.95 -8.98 -7.62
C GLU A 379 -19.56 -8.02 -6.49
N ASN A 380 -18.50 -7.27 -6.67
CA ASN A 380 -17.96 -6.37 -5.64
C ASN A 380 -18.34 -4.90 -5.87
N VAL A 381 -19.18 -4.59 -6.84
CA VAL A 381 -19.64 -3.21 -7.06
C VAL A 381 -20.68 -2.86 -6.01
N VAL A 382 -20.34 -1.92 -5.14
CA VAL A 382 -21.24 -1.39 -4.11
C VAL A 382 -21.57 0.05 -4.47
N THR A 383 -22.86 0.38 -4.49
CA THR A 383 -23.35 1.73 -4.79
C THR A 383 -23.74 2.50 -3.53
N GLY A 384 -23.81 1.83 -2.39
CA GLY A 384 -24.10 2.46 -1.10
C GLY A 384 -23.60 1.63 0.07
N ILE A 385 -23.23 2.30 1.15
CA ILE A 385 -22.76 1.66 2.39
C ILE A 385 -23.61 2.12 3.56
N ILE A 386 -24.01 1.17 4.41
CA ILE A 386 -24.48 1.43 5.77
C ILE A 386 -23.26 1.28 6.69
N PRO A 387 -22.71 2.37 7.24
CA PRO A 387 -21.53 2.28 8.09
C PRO A 387 -21.92 1.78 9.49
N LYS A 388 -21.12 0.84 10.01
CA LYS A 388 -21.26 0.28 11.36
C LYS A 388 -19.98 0.57 12.14
N ALA A 389 -20.06 1.44 13.12
CA ALA A 389 -18.95 1.81 13.99
C ALA A 389 -18.76 0.83 15.15
N TYR A 390 -17.81 1.13 16.04
CA TYR A 390 -17.55 0.35 17.25
C TYR A 390 -18.83 0.05 18.03
N ASN A 391 -18.89 -1.12 18.66
CA ASN A 391 -20.04 -1.62 19.42
C ASN A 391 -21.35 -1.66 18.61
N GLY A 392 -21.25 -1.78 17.28
CA GLY A 392 -22.42 -1.90 16.41
C GLY A 392 -23.20 -0.61 16.18
N ARG A 393 -22.67 0.55 16.54
CA ARG A 393 -23.34 1.83 16.29
C ARG A 393 -23.46 2.10 14.80
N ILE A 394 -24.61 2.56 14.38
CA ILE A 394 -24.94 2.97 13.01
C ILE A 394 -25.43 4.41 12.99
N LEU A 395 -25.45 5.01 11.81
CA LEU A 395 -26.07 6.32 11.62
C LEU A 395 -27.59 6.26 11.83
N PRO A 396 -28.25 7.37 12.25
CA PRO A 396 -29.69 7.42 12.44
C PRO A 396 -30.46 6.92 11.21
N ASN A 397 -31.57 6.22 11.45
CA ASN A 397 -32.44 5.68 10.41
C ASN A 397 -31.74 4.71 9.42
N CYS A 398 -30.64 4.06 9.83
CA CYS A 398 -29.82 3.23 8.94
C CYS A 398 -29.42 4.00 7.67
N GLU A 399 -28.95 5.23 7.83
CA GLU A 399 -28.57 6.10 6.73
C GLU A 399 -27.60 5.39 5.79
N ILE A 400 -27.93 5.38 4.50
CA ILE A 400 -27.09 4.83 3.44
C ILE A 400 -26.25 5.96 2.88
N ILE A 401 -24.93 5.82 2.96
CA ILE A 401 -24.00 6.72 2.28
C ILE A 401 -23.91 6.26 0.82
N LYS A 402 -24.26 7.15 -0.09
CA LYS A 402 -24.45 6.87 -1.51
C LYS A 402 -23.19 7.21 -2.29
N ALA A 403 -22.84 6.38 -3.27
CA ALA A 403 -21.80 6.67 -4.26
C ALA A 403 -22.26 7.77 -5.23
N SER A 404 -21.32 8.40 -5.92
CA SER A 404 -21.59 9.47 -6.88
C SER A 404 -22.48 9.03 -8.06
N ASN A 405 -22.45 7.75 -8.41
CA ASN A 405 -23.22 7.14 -9.48
C ASN A 405 -24.56 6.51 -9.01
N TRP A 406 -24.97 6.76 -7.76
CA TRP A 406 -26.21 6.18 -7.20
C TRP A 406 -27.43 6.40 -8.08
N ASP A 407 -27.68 7.64 -8.49
CA ASP A 407 -28.89 7.99 -9.24
C ASP A 407 -28.88 7.51 -10.70
N THR A 408 -27.72 7.06 -11.20
CA THR A 408 -27.57 6.52 -12.56
C THR A 408 -27.67 5.01 -12.65
N ASN A 409 -27.72 4.31 -11.50
CA ASN A 409 -27.83 2.86 -11.45
C ASN A 409 -29.28 2.43 -11.23
N GLU A 410 -29.77 1.52 -12.07
CA GLU A 410 -31.11 0.94 -11.90
C GLU A 410 -31.17 -0.03 -10.70
N ILE A 411 -30.05 -0.66 -10.36
CA ILE A 411 -29.95 -1.62 -9.23
C ILE A 411 -28.96 -1.08 -8.23
N HIS A 412 -29.45 -0.82 -7.01
CA HIS A 412 -28.61 -0.42 -5.89
C HIS A 412 -28.08 -1.63 -5.14
N ARG A 413 -26.77 -1.68 -4.98
CA ARG A 413 -26.09 -2.68 -4.15
C ARG A 413 -25.60 -2.01 -2.88
N ILE A 414 -26.15 -2.41 -1.75
CA ILE A 414 -25.86 -1.81 -0.45
C ILE A 414 -25.11 -2.83 0.38
N ASP A 415 -23.98 -2.44 0.91
CA ASP A 415 -23.17 -3.24 1.84
C ASP A 415 -23.16 -2.62 3.24
N VAL A 416 -22.75 -3.42 4.23
CA VAL A 416 -22.54 -2.98 5.62
C VAL A 416 -21.04 -3.03 5.91
N LYS A 417 -20.41 -1.86 6.03
CA LYS A 417 -18.98 -1.79 6.33
C LYS A 417 -18.72 -1.45 7.79
N GLU A 418 -17.83 -2.21 8.43
CA GLU A 418 -17.46 -2.01 9.83
C GLU A 418 -16.25 -1.07 9.95
N TYR A 419 -16.36 -0.10 10.88
CA TYR A 419 -15.34 0.87 11.26
C TYR A 419 -15.08 0.77 12.77
N SER A 420 -14.43 -0.29 13.21
CA SER A 420 -14.19 -0.60 14.63
C SER A 420 -13.32 0.43 15.36
N ASN A 421 -12.52 1.20 14.61
CA ASN A 421 -11.69 2.29 15.13
C ASN A 421 -12.45 3.60 15.35
N ILE A 422 -13.69 3.73 14.86
CA ILE A 422 -14.54 4.92 15.05
C ILE A 422 -15.48 4.67 16.21
N LYS A 423 -15.34 5.47 17.28
CA LYS A 423 -16.08 5.24 18.52
C LYS A 423 -16.36 6.51 19.31
N LEU A 424 -17.37 6.43 20.19
CA LEU A 424 -17.59 7.40 21.25
C LEU A 424 -16.88 6.97 22.52
N ILE A 425 -16.33 7.91 23.28
CA ILE A 425 -15.74 7.65 24.62
C ILE A 425 -16.77 7.00 25.55
N ALA A 426 -18.04 7.32 25.39
CA ALA A 426 -19.12 6.71 26.17
C ALA A 426 -19.25 5.18 25.96
N ASP A 427 -18.79 4.65 24.83
CA ASP A 427 -18.87 3.23 24.51
C ASP A 427 -17.59 2.45 24.91
N ASP A 428 -16.50 3.18 25.16
CA ASP A 428 -15.18 2.60 25.50
C ASP A 428 -14.44 3.51 26.49
N SER A 429 -14.45 3.12 27.76
CA SER A 429 -13.86 3.90 28.86
C SER A 429 -12.34 4.08 28.77
N GLU A 430 -11.66 3.25 27.97
CA GLU A 430 -10.22 3.35 27.76
C GLU A 430 -9.85 4.21 26.55
N ALA A 431 -10.83 4.57 25.73
CA ALA A 431 -10.62 5.37 24.54
C ALA A 431 -10.19 6.81 24.93
N LYS A 432 -9.21 7.34 24.19
CA LYS A 432 -8.70 8.70 24.38
C LYS A 432 -9.11 9.58 23.21
N LYS A 433 -9.72 10.75 23.49
CA LYS A 433 -10.11 11.71 22.45
C LYS A 433 -8.96 12.24 21.58
N THR A 434 -7.71 12.05 22.04
CA THR A 434 -6.51 12.37 21.25
C THR A 434 -6.16 11.30 20.21
N THR A 435 -6.93 10.19 20.18
CA THR A 435 -6.82 9.16 19.16
C THR A 435 -7.75 9.48 18.00
N LEU A 436 -7.28 9.31 16.78
CA LEU A 436 -8.07 9.55 15.58
C LEU A 436 -9.28 8.58 15.53
N GLY A 437 -10.46 9.11 15.23
CA GLY A 437 -11.72 8.35 15.21
C GLY A 437 -12.43 8.24 16.56
N VAL A 438 -11.91 8.87 17.64
CA VAL A 438 -12.52 8.85 18.98
C VAL A 438 -13.13 10.22 19.29
N PHE A 439 -14.41 10.24 19.65
CA PHE A 439 -15.19 11.46 19.88
C PHE A 439 -15.92 11.44 21.22
N THR A 440 -16.16 12.62 21.78
CA THR A 440 -17.05 12.83 22.93
C THR A 440 -18.46 13.25 22.50
N ASN A 441 -18.55 13.97 21.38
CA ASN A 441 -19.79 14.49 20.82
C ASN A 441 -20.33 13.57 19.72
N GLU A 442 -21.61 13.23 19.84
CA GLU A 442 -22.27 12.30 18.89
C GLU A 442 -22.42 12.88 17.49
N GLU A 443 -22.58 14.18 17.35
CA GLU A 443 -22.73 14.82 16.04
C GLU A 443 -21.41 14.79 15.27
N ASN A 444 -20.28 15.07 15.94
CA ASN A 444 -18.94 14.99 15.37
C ASN A 444 -18.59 13.53 14.98
N PHE A 445 -18.92 12.57 15.84
CA PHE A 445 -18.79 11.15 15.55
C PHE A 445 -19.56 10.76 14.28
N ARG A 446 -20.83 11.14 14.17
CA ARG A 446 -21.66 10.85 12.98
C ARG A 446 -21.08 11.46 11.72
N ASN A 447 -20.62 12.71 11.80
CA ASN A 447 -20.03 13.38 10.66
C ASN A 447 -18.72 12.72 10.20
N TYR A 448 -17.86 12.34 11.15
CA TYR A 448 -16.64 11.59 10.84
C TYR A 448 -16.94 10.22 10.18
N LEU A 449 -17.92 9.50 10.69
CA LEU A 449 -18.35 8.21 10.13
C LEU A 449 -18.84 8.37 8.68
N ARG A 450 -19.59 9.45 8.37
CA ARG A 450 -19.99 9.78 7.00
C ARG A 450 -18.79 10.06 6.10
N ILE A 451 -17.85 10.88 6.58
CA ILE A 451 -16.64 11.24 5.81
C ILE A 451 -15.82 9.99 5.47
N GLN A 452 -15.55 9.14 6.46
CA GLN A 452 -14.78 7.91 6.23
C GLN A 452 -15.50 6.93 5.30
N THR A 453 -16.82 6.84 5.41
CA THR A 453 -17.62 6.00 4.51
C THR A 453 -17.62 6.51 3.08
N LYS A 454 -17.71 7.84 2.87
CA LYS A 454 -17.59 8.44 1.54
C LYS A 454 -16.21 8.17 0.94
N LYS A 455 -15.14 8.37 1.72
CA LYS A 455 -13.77 8.07 1.28
C LYS A 455 -13.62 6.59 0.87
N SER A 456 -14.22 5.66 1.63
CA SER A 456 -14.22 4.25 1.27
C SER A 456 -14.97 3.97 -0.03
N LEU A 457 -16.14 4.59 -0.23
CA LEU A 457 -16.92 4.43 -1.45
C LEU A 457 -16.19 4.97 -2.69
N GLU A 458 -15.51 6.09 -2.56
CA GLU A 458 -14.77 6.72 -3.66
C GLU A 458 -13.55 5.88 -4.05
N LYS A 459 -12.89 5.26 -3.09
CA LYS A 459 -11.63 4.53 -3.30
C LYS A 459 -11.81 3.07 -3.71
N GLU A 460 -12.78 2.36 -3.10
CA GLU A 460 -12.79 0.89 -3.15
C GLU A 460 -13.88 0.29 -4.05
N LEU A 461 -14.93 1.05 -4.42
CA LEU A 461 -16.20 0.41 -4.77
C LEU A 461 -16.88 0.91 -6.06
N GLN A 462 -16.29 1.83 -6.80
CA GLN A 462 -17.00 2.48 -7.93
C GLN A 462 -16.88 1.74 -9.26
N GLU A 463 -15.90 0.89 -9.46
CA GLU A 463 -15.70 0.20 -10.74
C GLU A 463 -15.62 -1.32 -10.61
N PRO A 464 -16.19 -2.06 -11.58
CA PRO A 464 -16.06 -3.51 -11.61
C PRO A 464 -14.59 -3.90 -11.80
N LYS A 465 -14.04 -4.71 -10.91
CA LYS A 465 -12.70 -5.27 -11.10
C LYS A 465 -12.69 -6.11 -12.38
N ALA A 466 -11.81 -5.79 -13.31
CA ALA A 466 -11.60 -6.54 -14.53
C ALA A 466 -10.39 -7.46 -14.36
N GLU A 467 -10.62 -8.76 -14.37
CA GLU A 467 -9.55 -9.74 -14.51
C GLU A 467 -9.26 -9.93 -15.99
N THR A 468 -8.04 -9.67 -16.40
CA THR A 468 -7.60 -9.85 -17.79
C THR A 468 -6.56 -10.96 -17.83
N SER A 469 -6.85 -12.00 -18.60
CA SER A 469 -5.89 -13.06 -18.90
C SER A 469 -5.55 -13.13 -20.38
N ILE A 470 -4.30 -13.37 -20.68
CA ILE A 470 -3.79 -13.49 -22.05
C ILE A 470 -3.08 -14.83 -22.18
N LYS A 471 -3.46 -15.59 -23.20
CA LYS A 471 -2.70 -16.78 -23.63
C LYS A 471 -1.98 -16.47 -24.93
N PHE A 472 -0.74 -16.91 -25.01
CA PHE A 472 0.06 -16.74 -26.21
C PHE A 472 0.01 -18.01 -27.07
N GLU A 473 0.06 -17.82 -28.37
CA GLU A 473 0.27 -18.94 -29.30
C GLU A 473 1.74 -19.40 -29.29
N GLU A 474 2.00 -20.63 -29.69
CA GLU A 474 3.35 -21.20 -29.87
C GLU A 474 4.28 -20.36 -30.75
N LEU A 475 3.74 -19.40 -31.50
CA LEU A 475 4.47 -18.41 -32.30
C LEU A 475 5.42 -17.51 -31.47
N PHE A 476 5.16 -17.34 -30.19
CA PHE A 476 6.09 -16.65 -29.28
C PHE A 476 7.43 -17.38 -29.15
N SER A 477 7.47 -18.67 -29.51
CA SER A 477 8.62 -19.54 -29.29
C SER A 477 9.81 -19.31 -30.21
N SER A 478 9.64 -18.67 -31.36
CA SER A 478 10.72 -18.65 -32.35
C SER A 478 11.29 -17.29 -32.75
N ASN A 479 10.61 -16.17 -32.45
CA ASN A 479 11.00 -14.88 -33.03
C ASN A 479 10.99 -13.65 -32.11
N VAL A 480 10.68 -13.78 -30.80
CA VAL A 480 10.70 -12.65 -29.89
C VAL A 480 11.68 -12.92 -28.75
N PRO A 481 12.95 -12.53 -28.88
CA PRO A 481 13.95 -12.66 -27.79
C PRO A 481 13.50 -12.02 -26.48
N ASP A 482 12.63 -11.02 -26.55
CA ASP A 482 12.20 -10.23 -25.41
C ASP A 482 11.16 -10.94 -24.52
N ALA A 483 10.39 -11.89 -25.04
CA ALA A 483 9.39 -12.64 -24.25
C ALA A 483 10.02 -13.53 -23.18
N GLN A 484 11.24 -14.00 -23.40
CA GLN A 484 12.00 -14.77 -22.41
C GLN A 484 12.42 -13.91 -21.22
N MET A 485 12.33 -12.58 -21.32
CA MET A 485 12.74 -11.63 -20.31
C MET A 485 11.59 -11.09 -19.46
N LEU A 486 10.35 -11.55 -19.68
CA LEU A 486 9.18 -11.13 -18.90
C LEU A 486 9.37 -11.43 -17.41
N LYS A 487 9.13 -10.42 -16.60
CA LYS A 487 9.21 -10.49 -15.13
C LYS A 487 7.90 -10.00 -14.51
N LEU A 488 7.64 -10.41 -13.29
CA LEU A 488 6.53 -9.85 -12.52
C LEU A 488 6.62 -8.31 -12.47
N ASN A 489 5.47 -7.68 -12.55
CA ASN A 489 5.30 -6.23 -12.57
C ASN A 489 5.80 -5.50 -13.83
N ASP A 490 6.21 -6.22 -14.88
CA ASP A 490 6.46 -5.58 -16.18
C ASP A 490 5.21 -4.88 -16.70
N SER A 491 5.41 -3.75 -17.37
CA SER A 491 4.35 -3.01 -18.05
C SER A 491 4.07 -3.66 -19.42
N ILE A 492 2.84 -4.10 -19.61
CA ILE A 492 2.43 -4.76 -20.85
C ILE A 492 1.38 -3.91 -21.56
N TYR A 493 1.72 -3.41 -22.75
CA TYR A 493 0.83 -2.67 -23.61
C TYR A 493 0.16 -3.63 -24.59
N VAL A 494 -1.13 -3.79 -24.45
CA VAL A 494 -1.94 -4.69 -25.30
C VAL A 494 -2.74 -3.87 -26.29
N GLU A 495 -2.64 -4.21 -27.58
CA GLU A 495 -3.51 -3.66 -28.60
C GLU A 495 -4.83 -4.45 -28.60
N THR A 496 -5.88 -3.85 -28.03
CA THR A 496 -7.21 -4.43 -27.99
C THR A 496 -7.97 -4.23 -29.30
N GLU A 497 -9.18 -4.80 -29.40
CA GLU A 497 -10.07 -4.58 -30.55
C GLU A 497 -10.23 -3.07 -30.78
N PHE A 498 -10.23 -2.66 -32.08
CA PHE A 498 -10.30 -1.26 -32.52
C PHE A 498 -9.00 -0.44 -32.44
N GLY A 499 -7.81 -1.06 -32.28
CA GLY A 499 -6.54 -0.33 -32.23
C GLY A 499 -6.33 0.54 -30.98
N LYS A 500 -7.14 0.34 -29.95
CA LYS A 500 -6.95 0.96 -28.65
C LYS A 500 -5.86 0.20 -27.90
N ARG A 501 -4.92 0.93 -27.31
CA ARG A 501 -3.88 0.36 -26.46
C ARG A 501 -4.30 0.52 -24.99
N GLU A 502 -4.24 -0.57 -24.25
CA GLU A 502 -4.42 -0.59 -22.79
C GLU A 502 -3.10 -1.00 -22.17
N LYS A 503 -2.73 -0.36 -21.06
CA LYS A 503 -1.54 -0.68 -20.27
C LYS A 503 -1.93 -1.57 -19.11
N PHE A 504 -1.19 -2.64 -18.94
CA PHE A 504 -1.37 -3.61 -17.87
C PHE A 504 -0.05 -3.83 -17.14
N TYR A 505 -0.14 -4.40 -15.96
CA TYR A 505 1.00 -4.88 -15.20
C TYR A 505 0.93 -6.38 -15.04
N LEU A 506 2.06 -7.06 -15.21
CA LEU A 506 2.15 -8.52 -15.07
C LEU A 506 2.04 -8.92 -13.59
N ASN A 507 0.88 -9.45 -13.20
CA ASN A 507 0.59 -9.88 -11.84
C ASN A 507 1.00 -11.32 -11.58
N LYS A 508 0.81 -12.19 -12.57
CA LYS A 508 1.15 -13.62 -12.48
C LYS A 508 1.74 -14.12 -13.78
N LEU A 509 2.77 -14.91 -13.67
CA LEU A 509 3.48 -15.53 -14.77
C LEU A 509 3.58 -17.04 -14.53
N THR A 510 3.07 -17.85 -15.47
CA THR A 510 3.36 -19.27 -15.56
C THR A 510 4.42 -19.48 -16.63
N TYR A 511 5.54 -20.06 -16.24
CA TYR A 511 6.70 -20.29 -17.09
C TYR A 511 6.93 -21.80 -17.29
N ASN A 512 6.98 -22.23 -18.56
CA ASN A 512 7.31 -23.62 -18.89
C ASN A 512 8.83 -23.82 -18.85
N LEU A 513 9.28 -24.62 -17.91
CA LEU A 513 10.71 -24.86 -17.68
C LEU A 513 11.36 -25.80 -18.70
N ILE A 514 10.56 -26.55 -19.48
CA ILE A 514 11.06 -27.46 -20.53
C ILE A 514 11.22 -26.69 -21.84
N LYS A 515 10.22 -25.88 -22.18
CA LYS A 515 10.22 -25.03 -23.38
C LYS A 515 11.03 -23.73 -23.18
N GLU A 516 11.31 -23.37 -21.93
CA GLU A 516 11.95 -22.14 -21.49
C GLU A 516 11.19 -20.88 -21.97
N LEU A 517 9.85 -20.90 -21.85
CA LEU A 517 8.94 -19.87 -22.34
C LEU A 517 7.79 -19.58 -21.37
N PRO A 518 7.27 -18.34 -21.33
CA PRO A 518 5.98 -18.04 -20.72
C PRO A 518 4.84 -18.84 -21.37
N GLU A 519 3.91 -19.35 -20.55
CA GLU A 519 2.69 -20.04 -21.03
C GLU A 519 1.44 -19.20 -20.76
N ASP A 520 1.26 -18.74 -19.52
CA ASP A 520 0.09 -17.97 -19.10
C ASP A 520 0.52 -16.69 -18.38
N LEU A 521 -0.14 -15.59 -18.67
CA LEU A 521 0.04 -14.30 -18.00
C LEU A 521 -1.30 -13.82 -17.46
N ASP A 522 -1.33 -13.47 -16.17
CA ASP A 522 -2.43 -12.71 -15.60
C ASP A 522 -2.01 -11.25 -15.45
N LEU A 523 -2.84 -10.35 -15.94
CA LEU A 523 -2.56 -8.93 -16.05
C LEU A 523 -3.57 -8.11 -15.24
N VAL A 524 -3.08 -7.05 -14.60
CA VAL A 524 -3.91 -6.07 -13.91
C VAL A 524 -3.88 -4.76 -14.71
N LEU A 525 -5.04 -4.18 -14.98
CA LEU A 525 -5.16 -2.92 -15.72
C LEU A 525 -4.60 -1.76 -14.88
N GLU A 526 -3.88 -0.83 -15.49
CA GLU A 526 -3.27 0.32 -14.80
C GLU A 526 -4.27 1.17 -14.01
N SER A 527 -5.51 1.31 -14.50
CA SER A 527 -6.58 2.04 -13.80
C SER A 527 -7.14 1.32 -12.56
N GLU A 528 -6.73 0.07 -12.35
CA GLU A 528 -7.20 -0.80 -11.25
C GLU A 528 -6.10 -1.06 -10.21
N VAL A 529 -4.99 -0.34 -10.35
CA VAL A 529 -3.82 -0.46 -9.48
C VAL A 529 -3.77 0.70 -8.50
#